data_9afab8462bf8e98d595f39a618967e39
#
_entry.id   9afab8462bf8e98d595f39a618967e39
#
_cell.length_a   1.000
_cell.length_b   1.000
_cell.length_c   1.000
_cell.angle_alpha   90.00
_cell.angle_beta   90.00
_cell.angle_gamma   90.00
#
_symmetry.space_group_name_H-M   'P 1'
#
loop_
_entity.id
_entity.type
_entity.pdbx_description
1 polymer ?
#
loop_
_entity_poly.entity_id
_entity_poly.type
_entity_poly.pdbx_seq_one_letter_code
_entity_poly.pdbx_strand_id
1 'polypeptide(L)'
;MRDQSAAAPPDSRFGAADDPASVVENRTRLAAAVGTRPGSVPIGLQVHKADIAVHDGPQEPSPYAEPGTALEEVDGHVVRGPGLAPLVLTADCLPVALAGPGGVAMLHCGWRGLAAGIIARGALAVEAKSAAIGPGIGPCCFEVGPEVVAEFRAAFGE
;
A
#
# COMPACT_ATOMS: atom_id res chain seq x y z
N MET A 1 9.71 1.01 36.15
CA MET A 1 9.96 1.82 34.93
C MET A 1 10.65 0.90 33.93
N ARG A 2 9.93 0.33 32.95
CA ARG A 2 10.53 -0.51 31.91
C ARG A 2 10.85 0.41 30.73
N ASP A 3 12.12 0.41 30.36
CA ASP A 3 12.60 1.10 29.17
C ASP A 3 11.92 0.52 27.92
N GLN A 4 11.09 1.31 27.23
CA GLN A 4 10.39 0.95 25.98
C GLN A 4 11.10 1.52 24.76
N SER A 5 12.40 1.79 24.83
CA SER A 5 13.17 2.41 23.73
C SER A 5 13.77 1.40 22.73
N ALA A 6 13.42 0.12 22.79
CA ALA A 6 13.78 -0.80 21.73
C ALA A 6 12.87 -0.53 20.51
N ALA A 7 13.38 0.20 19.52
CA ALA A 7 12.73 0.30 18.24
C ALA A 7 12.43 -1.12 17.73
N ALA A 8 11.17 -1.41 17.42
CA ALA A 8 10.80 -2.68 16.81
C ALA A 8 11.67 -2.88 15.54
N PRO A 9 12.15 -4.10 15.27
CA PRO A 9 12.92 -4.36 14.06
C PRO A 9 12.11 -3.94 12.83
N PRO A 10 12.74 -3.49 11.77
CA PRO A 10 12.06 -2.94 10.58
C PRO A 10 11.02 -3.89 9.95
N ASP A 11 11.06 -5.17 10.28
CA ASP A 11 10.18 -6.23 9.76
C ASP A 11 8.92 -6.50 10.62
N SER A 12 8.76 -5.82 11.74
CA SER A 12 7.66 -6.08 12.69
C SER A 12 6.26 -5.82 12.12
N ARG A 13 6.15 -5.05 11.05
CA ARG A 13 4.87 -4.72 10.39
C ARG A 13 4.39 -5.80 9.41
N PHE A 14 5.25 -6.76 9.06
CA PHE A 14 4.94 -7.85 8.14
C PHE A 14 5.04 -9.25 8.79
N GLY A 15 4.82 -9.34 10.12
CA GLY A 15 4.83 -10.60 10.83
C GLY A 15 6.15 -10.93 11.53
N ALA A 16 6.72 -9.97 12.25
CA ALA A 16 7.98 -10.10 13.00
C ALA A 16 8.02 -11.22 14.07
N ALA A 17 6.91 -11.87 14.31
CA ALA A 17 6.82 -13.01 15.25
C ALA A 17 6.62 -14.35 14.52
N ASP A 18 6.60 -14.35 13.18
CA ASP A 18 6.37 -15.59 12.42
C ASP A 18 7.67 -16.17 11.89
N ASP A 19 7.67 -17.50 11.67
CA ASP A 19 8.82 -18.19 11.07
C ASP A 19 9.06 -17.70 9.65
N PRO A 20 10.29 -17.23 9.30
CA PRO A 20 10.58 -16.70 7.97
C PRO A 20 10.26 -17.66 6.82
N ALA A 21 10.43 -18.97 7.01
CA ALA A 21 10.10 -19.96 6.00
C ALA A 21 8.58 -20.02 5.76
N SER A 22 7.78 -19.92 6.83
CA SER A 22 6.33 -19.85 6.74
C SER A 22 5.86 -18.59 6.03
N VAL A 23 6.51 -17.44 6.28
CA VAL A 23 6.23 -16.18 5.56
C VAL A 23 6.48 -16.33 4.07
N VAL A 24 7.63 -16.88 3.67
CA VAL A 24 7.98 -17.10 2.25
C VAL A 24 6.96 -18.03 1.59
N GLU A 25 6.61 -19.13 2.24
CA GLU A 25 5.62 -20.08 1.71
C GLU A 25 4.25 -19.43 1.53
N ASN A 26 3.75 -18.70 2.52
CA ASN A 26 2.46 -18.01 2.46
C ASN A 26 2.43 -16.96 1.36
N ARG A 27 3.49 -16.17 1.22
CA ARG A 27 3.64 -15.18 0.15
C ARG A 27 3.70 -15.83 -1.23
N THR A 28 4.36 -16.97 -1.34
CA THR A 28 4.41 -17.75 -2.58
C THR A 28 3.03 -18.25 -2.98
N ARG A 29 2.26 -18.77 -2.04
CA ARG A 29 0.88 -19.23 -2.27
C ARG A 29 -0.03 -18.08 -2.69
N LEU A 30 0.07 -16.92 -2.02
CA LEU A 30 -0.72 -15.75 -2.36
C LEU A 30 -0.38 -15.24 -3.77
N ALA A 31 0.90 -15.11 -4.11
CA ALA A 31 1.33 -14.68 -5.44
C ALA A 31 0.80 -15.64 -6.53
N ALA A 32 0.92 -16.95 -6.31
CA ALA A 32 0.40 -17.96 -7.23
C ALA A 32 -1.14 -17.87 -7.39
N ALA A 33 -1.87 -17.63 -6.30
CA ALA A 33 -3.33 -17.51 -6.32
C ALA A 33 -3.82 -16.32 -7.17
N VAL A 34 -3.02 -15.25 -7.28
CA VAL A 34 -3.33 -14.09 -8.13
C VAL A 34 -2.62 -14.12 -9.49
N GLY A 35 -2.04 -15.27 -9.86
CA GLY A 35 -1.45 -15.49 -11.18
C GLY A 35 -0.08 -14.82 -11.38
N THR A 36 0.67 -14.58 -10.30
CA THR A 36 2.01 -13.96 -10.36
C THR A 36 3.03 -14.77 -9.53
N ARG A 37 4.22 -14.24 -9.36
CA ARG A 37 5.29 -14.82 -8.54
C ARG A 37 5.77 -13.80 -7.49
N PRO A 38 6.36 -14.23 -6.36
CA PRO A 38 6.78 -13.33 -5.29
C PRO A 38 7.62 -12.13 -5.75
N GLY A 39 8.61 -12.33 -6.62
CA GLY A 39 9.44 -11.25 -7.17
C GLY A 39 8.68 -10.23 -8.01
N SER A 40 7.44 -10.51 -8.38
CA SER A 40 6.59 -9.62 -9.19
C SER A 40 5.46 -8.96 -8.36
N VAL A 41 5.58 -8.95 -7.03
CA VAL A 41 4.65 -8.29 -6.12
C VAL A 41 5.33 -7.06 -5.50
N PRO A 42 5.17 -5.87 -6.10
CA PRO A 42 5.65 -4.64 -5.48
C PRO A 42 4.96 -4.36 -4.15
N ILE A 43 5.78 -4.07 -3.13
CA ILE A 43 5.34 -3.63 -1.80
C ILE A 43 6.19 -2.47 -1.30
N GLY A 44 5.67 -1.69 -0.36
CA GLY A 44 6.35 -0.59 0.30
C GLY A 44 6.03 -0.51 1.78
N LEU A 45 6.74 0.37 2.47
CA LEU A 45 6.45 0.76 3.84
C LEU A 45 5.40 1.87 3.83
N GLN A 46 4.15 1.50 4.15
CA GLN A 46 3.04 2.45 4.17
C GLN A 46 3.16 3.36 5.40
N VAL A 47 3.25 4.65 5.15
CA VAL A 47 3.47 5.71 6.16
C VAL A 47 2.36 6.75 6.19
N HIS A 48 1.23 6.45 5.54
CA HIS A 48 0.03 7.30 5.43
C HIS A 48 0.32 8.66 4.73
N LYS A 49 1.16 8.63 3.70
CA LYS A 49 1.46 9.76 2.82
C LYS A 49 0.79 9.58 1.44
N ALA A 50 1.22 10.37 0.46
CA ALA A 50 0.72 10.29 -0.93
C ALA A 50 1.83 9.95 -1.93
N ASP A 51 2.93 9.35 -1.47
CA ASP A 51 4.04 8.95 -2.33
C ASP A 51 3.72 7.61 -3.00
N ILE A 52 4.05 7.52 -4.28
CA ILE A 52 3.73 6.41 -5.16
C ILE A 52 4.99 6.00 -5.91
N ALA A 53 5.38 4.72 -5.78
CA ALA A 53 6.44 4.13 -6.58
C ALA A 53 5.93 3.63 -7.94
N VAL A 54 6.76 3.73 -8.97
CA VAL A 54 6.44 3.26 -10.32
C VAL A 54 7.34 2.09 -10.67
N HIS A 55 6.75 1.00 -11.17
CA HIS A 55 7.44 -0.24 -11.49
C HIS A 55 7.17 -0.62 -12.96
N ASP A 56 8.22 -0.66 -13.75
CA ASP A 56 8.20 -1.17 -15.12
C ASP A 56 8.61 -2.66 -15.18
N GLY A 57 9.02 -3.22 -14.06
CA GLY A 57 9.42 -4.62 -13.86
C GLY A 57 9.43 -5.04 -12.39
N PRO A 58 9.83 -6.27 -12.08
CA PRO A 58 9.99 -6.74 -10.72
C PRO A 58 10.93 -5.86 -9.89
N GLN A 59 10.68 -5.76 -8.59
CA GLN A 59 11.64 -5.15 -7.66
C GLN A 59 12.86 -6.08 -7.48
N GLU A 60 14.06 -5.53 -7.55
CA GLU A 60 15.30 -6.28 -7.35
C GLU A 60 16.25 -5.49 -6.41
N PRO A 61 16.50 -5.98 -5.17
CA PRO A 61 15.90 -7.17 -4.55
C PRO A 61 14.40 -6.98 -4.29
N SER A 62 13.65 -8.08 -4.19
CA SER A 62 12.21 -8.03 -3.95
C SER A 62 11.88 -8.13 -2.45
N PRO A 63 11.38 -7.07 -1.80
CA PRO A 63 11.02 -7.14 -0.39
C PRO A 63 9.90 -8.12 -0.08
N TYR A 64 9.06 -8.43 -1.06
CA TYR A 64 8.01 -9.43 -0.90
C TYR A 64 8.54 -10.86 -0.97
N ALA A 65 9.48 -11.13 -1.87
CA ALA A 65 10.10 -12.46 -2.00
C ALA A 65 11.12 -12.74 -0.88
N GLU A 66 11.80 -11.70 -0.42
CA GLU A 66 12.92 -11.77 0.51
C GLU A 66 12.60 -10.98 1.78
N PRO A 67 11.94 -11.60 2.80
CA PRO A 67 11.66 -10.95 4.07
C PRO A 67 12.93 -10.38 4.71
N GLY A 68 12.84 -9.16 5.25
CA GLY A 68 13.99 -8.44 5.79
C GLY A 68 14.66 -7.49 4.82
N THR A 69 14.32 -7.52 3.53
CA THR A 69 14.74 -6.49 2.57
C THR A 69 14.12 -5.14 2.93
N ALA A 70 14.92 -4.07 2.83
CA ALA A 70 14.45 -2.71 3.11
C ALA A 70 13.29 -2.30 2.20
N LEU A 71 12.30 -1.64 2.80
CA LEU A 71 11.12 -1.14 2.11
C LEU A 71 11.26 0.36 1.84
N GLU A 72 10.89 0.80 0.65
CA GLU A 72 10.70 2.20 0.33
C GLU A 72 9.44 2.74 1.03
N GLU A 73 9.50 3.96 1.57
CA GLU A 73 8.33 4.63 2.17
C GLU A 73 7.39 5.13 1.09
N VAL A 74 6.39 4.32 0.74
CA VAL A 74 5.34 4.66 -0.23
C VAL A 74 4.00 4.07 0.18
N ASP A 75 2.94 4.78 -0.14
CA ASP A 75 1.55 4.37 0.12
C ASP A 75 0.82 3.94 -1.16
N GLY A 76 1.52 3.90 -2.28
CA GLY A 76 0.97 3.45 -3.56
C GLY A 76 2.02 2.89 -4.49
N HIS A 77 1.54 2.06 -5.42
CA HIS A 77 2.35 1.47 -6.47
C HIS A 77 1.65 1.61 -7.81
N VAL A 78 2.36 2.07 -8.82
CA VAL A 78 1.95 2.01 -10.23
C VAL A 78 2.76 0.93 -10.91
N VAL A 79 2.10 0.06 -11.66
CA VAL A 79 2.73 -0.99 -12.47
C VAL A 79 2.36 -0.80 -13.94
N ARG A 80 3.35 -0.90 -14.84
CA ARG A 80 3.17 -0.67 -16.27
C ARG A 80 3.38 -1.92 -17.12
N GLY A 81 3.72 -3.04 -16.51
CA GLY A 81 3.99 -4.30 -17.21
C GLY A 81 3.01 -5.42 -16.83
N PRO A 82 2.84 -6.41 -17.71
CA PRO A 82 2.08 -7.61 -17.37
C PRO A 82 2.79 -8.44 -16.31
N GLY A 83 2.01 -9.19 -15.51
CA GLY A 83 2.53 -10.11 -14.49
C GLY A 83 2.97 -9.45 -13.19
N LEU A 84 2.92 -8.12 -13.08
CA LEU A 84 3.11 -7.41 -11.81
C LEU A 84 1.79 -7.30 -11.06
N ALA A 85 1.80 -7.59 -9.77
CA ALA A 85 0.63 -7.52 -8.88
C ALA A 85 0.97 -6.68 -7.64
N PRO A 86 0.76 -5.36 -7.69
CA PRO A 86 1.09 -4.49 -6.56
C PRO A 86 0.20 -4.77 -5.35
N LEU A 87 0.78 -4.74 -4.16
CA LEU A 87 0.10 -5.04 -2.91
C LEU A 87 0.16 -3.86 -1.95
N VAL A 88 -0.97 -3.55 -1.35
CA VAL A 88 -1.06 -2.71 -0.14
C VAL A 88 -1.72 -3.49 0.98
N LEU A 89 -1.33 -3.21 2.22
CA LEU A 89 -1.91 -3.82 3.41
C LEU A 89 -2.86 -2.83 4.06
N THR A 90 -4.08 -3.28 4.37
CA THR A 90 -5.07 -2.44 5.02
C THR A 90 -5.73 -3.19 6.16
N ALA A 91 -6.07 -2.47 7.22
CA ALA A 91 -7.03 -2.90 8.23
C ALA A 91 -8.31 -2.05 8.08
N ASP A 92 -8.19 -0.75 8.35
CA ASP A 92 -9.31 0.20 8.30
C ASP A 92 -9.25 1.12 7.08
N CYS A 93 -8.04 1.45 6.60
CA CYS A 93 -7.85 2.31 5.43
C CYS A 93 -8.39 1.67 4.15
N LEU A 94 -8.84 2.48 3.20
CA LEU A 94 -9.39 2.01 1.93
C LEU A 94 -8.29 1.58 0.96
N PRO A 95 -8.26 0.34 0.45
CA PRO A 95 -7.46 0.00 -0.71
C PRO A 95 -8.19 0.47 -1.98
N VAL A 96 -7.50 1.22 -2.83
CA VAL A 96 -8.06 1.73 -4.09
C VAL A 96 -7.20 1.25 -5.26
N ALA A 97 -7.81 0.52 -6.17
CA ALA A 97 -7.20 0.15 -7.44
C ALA A 97 -7.69 1.07 -8.55
N LEU A 98 -6.77 1.55 -9.39
CA LEU A 98 -7.05 2.37 -10.56
C LEU A 98 -6.45 1.71 -11.80
N ALA A 99 -7.15 1.77 -12.92
CA ALA A 99 -6.65 1.24 -14.18
C ALA A 99 -6.91 2.20 -15.36
N GLY A 100 -5.95 2.26 -16.26
CA GLY A 100 -6.01 3.07 -17.47
C GLY A 100 -4.89 2.72 -18.46
N PRO A 101 -4.76 3.48 -19.56
CA PRO A 101 -3.72 3.25 -20.56
C PRO A 101 -2.29 3.31 -20.02
N GLY A 102 -2.06 4.08 -18.96
CA GLY A 102 -0.75 4.21 -18.30
C GLY A 102 -0.42 3.08 -17.32
N GLY A 103 -1.30 2.07 -17.15
CA GLY A 103 -1.07 0.92 -16.27
C GLY A 103 -2.13 0.74 -15.18
N VAL A 104 -1.71 0.12 -14.08
CA VAL A 104 -2.56 -0.10 -12.90
C VAL A 104 -1.89 0.52 -11.68
N ALA A 105 -2.67 1.21 -10.85
CA ALA A 105 -2.23 1.68 -9.54
C ALA A 105 -2.96 0.93 -8.43
N MET A 106 -2.24 0.62 -7.34
CA MET A 106 -2.79 0.12 -6.09
C MET A 106 -2.39 1.07 -4.96
N LEU A 107 -3.36 1.66 -4.29
CA LEU A 107 -3.18 2.77 -3.37
C LEU A 107 -3.71 2.42 -1.98
N HIS A 108 -2.91 2.71 -0.94
CA HIS A 108 -3.33 2.70 0.45
C HIS A 108 -3.90 4.07 0.81
N CYS A 109 -5.21 4.17 0.87
CA CYS A 109 -5.92 5.42 1.07
C CYS A 109 -6.35 5.60 2.54
N GLY A 110 -5.38 5.85 3.42
CA GLY A 110 -5.64 6.41 4.74
C GLY A 110 -6.04 7.89 4.63
N TRP A 111 -6.68 8.45 5.66
CA TRP A 111 -7.23 9.81 5.61
C TRP A 111 -6.17 10.89 5.27
N ARG A 112 -4.94 10.75 5.76
CA ARG A 112 -3.83 11.67 5.44
C ARG A 112 -3.43 11.60 3.97
N GLY A 113 -3.30 10.38 3.43
CA GLY A 113 -3.01 10.15 2.01
C GLY A 113 -4.11 10.70 1.11
N LEU A 114 -5.38 10.54 1.51
CA LEU A 114 -6.54 11.10 0.80
C LEU A 114 -6.46 12.65 0.77
N ALA A 115 -6.28 13.29 1.92
CA ALA A 115 -6.14 14.73 2.01
C ALA A 115 -4.92 15.26 1.22
N ALA A 116 -3.82 14.49 1.17
CA ALA A 116 -2.63 14.80 0.39
C ALA A 116 -2.76 14.47 -1.12
N GLY A 117 -3.91 13.94 -1.57
CA GLY A 117 -4.24 13.74 -2.97
C GLY A 117 -3.68 12.48 -3.62
N ILE A 118 -3.47 11.39 -2.86
CA ILE A 118 -2.92 10.12 -3.39
C ILE A 118 -3.74 9.57 -4.57
N ILE A 119 -5.09 9.70 -4.51
CA ILE A 119 -5.96 9.23 -5.60
C ILE A 119 -5.71 10.06 -6.87
N ALA A 120 -5.63 11.38 -6.76
CA ALA A 120 -5.38 12.25 -7.91
C ALA A 120 -4.03 11.95 -8.56
N ARG A 121 -2.98 11.74 -7.76
CA ARG A 121 -1.65 11.35 -8.24
C ARG A 121 -1.67 9.99 -8.95
N GLY A 122 -2.30 8.98 -8.35
CA GLY A 122 -2.45 7.67 -8.96
C GLY A 122 -3.27 7.71 -10.25
N ALA A 123 -4.39 8.44 -10.25
CA ALA A 123 -5.24 8.59 -11.42
C ALA A 123 -4.50 9.25 -12.60
N LEU A 124 -3.71 10.28 -12.33
CA LEU A 124 -2.88 10.93 -13.34
C LEU A 124 -1.81 9.96 -13.88
N ALA A 125 -1.13 9.23 -12.99
CA ALA A 125 -0.03 8.35 -13.36
C ALA A 125 -0.44 7.19 -14.28
N VAL A 126 -1.68 6.69 -14.15
CA VAL A 126 -2.21 5.60 -14.99
C VAL A 126 -3.22 6.08 -16.04
N GLU A 127 -3.52 7.37 -16.14
CA GLU A 127 -4.59 7.92 -17.00
C GLU A 127 -5.91 7.20 -16.73
N ALA A 128 -6.30 7.14 -15.46
CA ALA A 128 -7.35 6.26 -14.96
C ALA A 128 -8.67 6.38 -15.73
N LYS A 129 -9.22 5.24 -16.13
CA LYS A 129 -10.54 5.09 -16.76
C LYS A 129 -11.50 4.29 -15.89
N SER A 130 -10.96 3.52 -14.94
CA SER A 130 -11.75 2.73 -13.99
C SER A 130 -11.09 2.72 -12.62
N ALA A 131 -11.93 2.53 -11.61
CA ALA A 131 -11.52 2.43 -10.22
C ALA A 131 -12.30 1.32 -9.51
N ALA A 132 -11.65 0.64 -8.56
CA ALA A 132 -12.28 -0.26 -7.63
C ALA A 132 -11.83 0.10 -6.21
N ILE A 133 -12.78 0.16 -5.29
CA ILE A 133 -12.52 0.42 -3.86
C ILE A 133 -12.81 -0.87 -3.10
N GLY A 134 -11.82 -1.37 -2.38
CA GLY A 134 -11.97 -2.54 -1.53
C GLY A 134 -12.54 -2.22 -0.15
N PRO A 135 -12.67 -3.23 0.72
CA PRO A 135 -13.23 -3.06 2.04
C PRO A 135 -12.36 -2.15 2.92
N GLY A 136 -13.01 -1.38 3.77
CA GLY A 136 -12.39 -0.52 4.77
C GLY A 136 -13.38 -0.15 5.86
N ILE A 137 -12.97 0.67 6.83
CA ILE A 137 -13.81 1.10 7.93
C ILE A 137 -14.99 1.93 7.41
N GLY A 138 -16.20 1.61 7.90
CA GLY A 138 -17.41 2.34 7.55
C GLY A 138 -17.60 3.62 8.39
N PRO A 139 -18.43 4.56 7.92
CA PRO A 139 -18.64 5.84 8.60
C PRO A 139 -19.28 5.68 9.99
N CYS A 140 -19.96 4.57 10.26
CA CYS A 140 -20.53 4.27 11.56
C CYS A 140 -19.48 3.95 12.65
N CYS A 141 -18.26 3.62 12.26
CA CYS A 141 -17.21 3.14 13.15
C CYS A 141 -15.96 4.01 13.10
N PHE A 142 -15.86 4.93 12.13
CA PHE A 142 -14.72 5.83 11.94
C PHE A 142 -14.98 7.18 12.60
N GLU A 143 -14.76 7.23 13.91
CA GLU A 143 -14.83 8.48 14.67
C GLU A 143 -13.57 9.31 14.43
N VAL A 144 -13.74 10.59 14.07
CA VAL A 144 -12.63 11.51 13.76
C VAL A 144 -12.74 12.80 14.56
N GLY A 145 -11.61 13.38 14.89
CA GLY A 145 -11.52 14.69 15.54
C GLY A 145 -11.68 15.86 14.56
N PRO A 146 -11.84 17.09 15.11
CA PRO A 146 -12.01 18.30 14.30
C PRO A 146 -10.81 18.59 13.39
N GLU A 147 -9.62 18.13 13.73
CA GLU A 147 -8.41 18.25 12.91
C GLU A 147 -8.53 17.53 11.56
N VAL A 148 -9.13 16.32 11.54
CA VAL A 148 -9.37 15.59 10.30
C VAL A 148 -10.38 16.31 9.43
N VAL A 149 -11.45 16.81 10.03
CA VAL A 149 -12.48 17.60 9.34
C VAL A 149 -11.87 18.85 8.72
N ALA A 150 -11.01 19.57 9.46
CA ALA A 150 -10.34 20.78 8.98
C ALA A 150 -9.43 20.47 7.78
N GLU A 151 -8.65 19.37 7.82
CA GLU A 151 -7.78 18.96 6.72
C GLU A 151 -8.58 18.58 5.46
N PHE A 152 -9.68 17.87 5.61
CA PHE A 152 -10.53 17.51 4.47
C PHE A 152 -11.20 18.74 3.85
N ARG A 153 -11.67 19.68 4.65
CA ARG A 153 -12.19 20.95 4.13
C ARG A 153 -11.12 21.75 3.39
N ALA A 154 -9.90 21.79 3.92
CA ALA A 154 -8.80 22.47 3.24
C ALA A 154 -8.43 21.80 1.91
N ALA A 155 -8.49 20.48 1.84
CA ALA A 155 -8.11 19.72 0.65
C ALA A 155 -9.20 19.70 -0.44
N PHE A 156 -10.48 19.65 -0.08
CA PHE A 156 -11.59 19.39 -1.02
C PHE A 156 -12.64 20.51 -1.08
N GLY A 157 -12.53 21.50 -0.22
CA GLY A 157 -13.55 22.52 -0.08
C GLY A 157 -14.75 22.05 0.79
N GLU A 158 -15.71 22.95 0.98
CA GLU A 158 -16.97 22.62 1.68
C GLU A 158 -17.97 21.93 0.74
#